data_ad3fae50aa29e08f32579956d2ae426e
#
_entry.id   ad3fae50aa29e08f32579956d2ae426e
#
_cell.length_a   1.000
_cell.length_b   1.000
_cell.length_c   1.000
_cell.angle_alpha   90.00
_cell.angle_beta   90.00
_cell.angle_gamma   90.00
#
_symmetry.space_group_name_H-M   'P 1'
#
loop_
_entity.id
_entity.type
_entity.pdbx_description
1 polymer ?
#
loop_
_entity_poly.entity_id
_entity_poly.type
_entity_poly.pdbx_seq_one_letter_code
_entity_poly.pdbx_strand_id
1 'polypeptide(L)'
;ITISLENPVEMSFVASTDRLKSIYVNVQPLEGETFQDGEGYLITSIKYNGAVCTSVYQSLSDIQENKMQYIELDAKLKKNTSYQLCFEVLNTQRKIRAWGINASLEEPELGVQFLFLSPLSWVAYVELCVVLLMLIVIIIGWQYLKKQKQLLSIIKWGAVFFIVWAWW
;
A
#
# COMPACT_ATOMS: atom_id res chain seq x y z
N ILE A 1 17.42 8.91 -12.25
CA ILE A 1 18.44 8.27 -11.39
C ILE A 1 18.72 6.89 -11.97
N THR A 2 19.98 6.47 -11.97
CA THR A 2 20.37 5.12 -12.44
C THR A 2 20.79 4.28 -11.25
N ILE A 3 20.16 3.11 -11.12
CA ILE A 3 20.48 2.11 -10.09
C ILE A 3 21.36 1.05 -10.75
N SER A 4 22.50 0.75 -10.14
CA SER A 4 23.40 -0.31 -10.58
C SER A 4 24.02 -1.00 -9.36
N LEU A 5 24.74 -2.10 -9.60
CA LEU A 5 25.48 -2.82 -8.53
C LEU A 5 26.47 -1.88 -7.81
N GLU A 6 27.08 -0.95 -8.53
CA GLU A 6 28.08 -0.01 -7.99
C GLU A 6 27.45 1.27 -7.41
N ASN A 7 26.17 1.53 -7.71
CA ASN A 7 25.45 2.75 -7.36
C ASN A 7 24.07 2.42 -6.79
N PRO A 8 23.99 1.97 -5.52
CA PRO A 8 22.71 1.84 -4.85
C PRO A 8 22.07 3.22 -4.65
N VAL A 9 20.76 3.28 -4.71
CA VAL A 9 20.00 4.52 -4.46
C VAL A 9 19.34 4.41 -3.11
N GLU A 10 19.59 5.40 -2.25
CA GLU A 10 19.01 5.48 -0.92
C GLU A 10 18.17 6.74 -0.79
N MET A 11 17.04 6.62 -0.12
CA MET A 11 16.19 7.76 0.26
C MET A 11 15.70 7.62 1.68
N SER A 12 15.57 8.74 2.39
CA SER A 12 15.02 8.76 3.73
C SER A 12 13.51 8.99 3.69
N PHE A 13 12.77 8.33 4.59
CA PHE A 13 11.35 8.57 4.79
C PHE A 13 10.97 8.44 6.26
N VAL A 14 9.87 9.08 6.66
CA VAL A 14 9.34 8.98 8.02
C VAL A 14 8.12 8.07 8.01
N ALA A 15 8.12 7.05 8.86
CA ALA A 15 7.00 6.12 8.98
C ALA A 15 5.76 6.82 9.55
N SER A 16 4.67 6.85 8.81
CA SER A 16 3.39 7.44 9.23
C SER A 16 2.59 6.50 10.15
N THR A 17 2.83 5.20 10.05
CA THR A 17 2.19 4.16 10.89
C THR A 17 3.20 3.09 11.28
N ASP A 18 2.77 2.12 12.08
CA ASP A 18 3.63 1.03 12.56
C ASP A 18 3.83 -0.10 11.53
N ARG A 19 3.21 0.00 10.36
CA ARG A 19 3.31 -1.03 9.31
C ARG A 19 3.28 -0.42 7.92
N LEU A 20 4.33 -0.65 7.16
CA LEU A 20 4.40 -0.37 5.73
C LEU A 20 4.06 -1.66 4.98
N LYS A 21 2.99 -1.65 4.22
CA LYS A 21 2.56 -2.81 3.43
C LYS A 21 3.39 -2.95 2.17
N SER A 22 3.47 -1.88 1.39
CA SER A 22 4.10 -1.91 0.07
C SER A 22 4.53 -0.51 -0.37
N ILE A 23 5.29 -0.48 -1.43
CA ILE A 23 5.63 0.75 -2.15
C ILE A 23 5.29 0.60 -3.63
N TYR A 24 5.06 1.72 -4.27
CA TYR A 24 5.03 1.85 -5.72
C TYR A 24 6.21 2.70 -6.15
N VAL A 25 7.00 2.18 -7.07
CA VAL A 25 8.17 2.87 -7.60
C VAL A 25 8.20 2.76 -9.12
N ASN A 26 8.57 3.85 -9.78
CA ASN A 26 8.74 3.83 -11.23
C ASN A 26 10.19 3.47 -11.56
N VAL A 27 10.44 2.19 -11.76
CA VAL A 27 11.71 1.66 -12.24
C VAL A 27 11.49 0.98 -13.58
N GLN A 28 12.43 1.18 -14.49
CA GLN A 28 12.34 0.71 -15.87
C GLN A 28 13.71 0.22 -16.35
N PRO A 29 13.77 -0.71 -17.30
CA PRO A 29 14.98 -0.98 -18.06
C PRO A 29 15.51 0.31 -18.72
N LEU A 30 16.78 0.37 -19.04
CA LEU A 30 17.27 1.41 -19.92
C LEU A 30 16.63 1.24 -21.30
N GLU A 31 16.50 2.35 -22.01
CA GLU A 31 15.84 2.40 -23.32
C GLU A 31 16.39 1.34 -24.30
N GLY A 32 15.50 0.50 -24.81
CA GLY A 32 15.86 -0.61 -25.71
C GLY A 32 16.41 -1.86 -25.02
N GLU A 33 16.48 -1.89 -23.68
CA GLU A 33 16.87 -3.09 -22.94
C GLU A 33 15.65 -3.87 -22.43
N THR A 34 15.71 -5.19 -22.55
CA THR A 34 14.76 -6.11 -21.91
C THR A 34 15.54 -7.09 -21.05
N PHE A 35 14.98 -7.46 -19.91
CA PHE A 35 15.58 -8.44 -19.04
C PHE A 35 15.00 -9.84 -19.31
N GLN A 36 15.88 -10.85 -19.32
CA GLN A 36 15.47 -12.25 -19.40
C GLN A 36 15.43 -12.86 -18.01
N ASP A 37 14.75 -14.00 -17.88
CA ASP A 37 14.70 -14.74 -16.64
C ASP A 37 16.10 -15.11 -16.14
N GLY A 38 16.37 -14.81 -14.88
CA GLY A 38 17.66 -15.11 -14.24
C GLY A 38 18.76 -14.06 -14.46
N GLU A 39 18.52 -12.96 -15.17
CA GLU A 39 19.55 -11.91 -15.40
C GLU A 39 19.87 -11.08 -14.15
N GLY A 40 19.12 -11.22 -13.06
CA GLY A 40 19.39 -10.53 -11.80
C GLY A 40 18.14 -10.12 -11.06
N TYR A 41 18.35 -9.41 -9.96
CA TYR A 41 17.30 -9.01 -9.04
C TYR A 41 17.41 -7.53 -8.69
N LEU A 42 16.25 -6.87 -8.56
CA LEU A 42 16.13 -5.62 -7.85
C LEU A 42 15.91 -5.95 -6.37
N ILE A 43 16.79 -5.48 -5.51
CA ILE A 43 16.66 -5.59 -4.06
C ILE A 43 16.12 -4.28 -3.54
N THR A 44 15.00 -4.37 -2.83
CA THR A 44 14.43 -3.24 -2.09
C THR A 44 14.56 -3.53 -0.61
N SER A 45 15.28 -2.70 0.12
CA SER A 45 15.50 -2.88 1.55
C SER A 45 15.14 -1.64 2.35
N ILE A 46 14.66 -1.86 3.58
CA ILE A 46 14.44 -0.81 4.58
C ILE A 46 15.51 -0.95 5.64
N LYS A 47 16.22 0.14 5.91
CA LYS A 47 17.28 0.21 6.91
C LYS A 47 16.90 1.17 8.05
N TYR A 48 17.29 0.83 9.25
CA TYR A 48 17.22 1.69 10.43
C TYR A 48 18.58 1.73 11.10
N ASN A 49 19.15 2.92 11.25
CA ASN A 49 20.51 3.11 11.78
C ASN A 49 21.58 2.20 11.10
N GLY A 50 21.47 2.05 9.79
CA GLY A 50 22.37 1.21 9.00
C GLY A 50 22.05 -0.29 9.02
N ALA A 51 21.18 -0.77 9.92
CA ALA A 51 20.76 -2.17 9.96
C ALA A 51 19.56 -2.43 9.05
N VAL A 52 19.59 -3.53 8.30
CA VAL A 52 18.47 -3.96 7.45
C VAL A 52 17.32 -4.49 8.31
N CYS A 53 16.15 -3.86 8.21
CA CYS A 53 14.92 -4.30 8.87
C CYS A 53 14.16 -5.34 8.04
N THR A 54 14.07 -5.10 6.74
CA THR A 54 13.43 -6.00 5.77
C THR A 54 14.06 -5.81 4.41
N SER A 55 14.03 -6.86 3.59
CA SER A 55 14.45 -6.80 2.19
C SER A 55 13.57 -7.70 1.34
N VAL A 56 13.31 -7.28 0.12
CA VAL A 56 12.54 -8.01 -0.89
C VAL A 56 13.32 -8.06 -2.17
N TYR A 57 13.30 -9.21 -2.81
CA TYR A 57 13.96 -9.49 -4.08
C TYR A 57 12.90 -9.62 -5.16
N GLN A 58 13.02 -8.83 -6.21
CA GLN A 58 12.17 -8.89 -7.39
C GLN A 58 13.03 -9.23 -8.62
N SER A 59 12.61 -10.21 -9.42
CA SER A 59 13.32 -10.51 -10.66
C SER A 59 13.30 -9.30 -11.59
N LEU A 60 14.41 -9.02 -12.25
CA LEU A 60 14.46 -7.95 -13.24
C LEU A 60 13.53 -8.22 -14.42
N SER A 61 13.29 -9.50 -14.77
CA SER A 61 12.33 -9.89 -15.82
C SER A 61 10.89 -9.48 -15.52
N ASP A 62 10.53 -9.28 -14.24
CA ASP A 62 9.20 -8.83 -13.82
C ASP A 62 9.00 -7.31 -13.98
N ILE A 63 10.10 -6.57 -14.20
CA ILE A 63 10.04 -5.12 -14.36
C ILE A 63 9.49 -4.78 -15.73
N GLN A 64 8.31 -4.16 -15.73
CA GLN A 64 7.63 -3.76 -16.96
C GLN A 64 7.93 -2.30 -17.31
N GLU A 65 8.19 -2.06 -18.58
CA GLU A 65 8.36 -0.71 -19.11
C GLU A 65 7.07 0.11 -18.97
N ASN A 66 7.21 1.39 -18.63
CA ASN A 66 6.11 2.35 -18.50
C ASN A 66 5.04 1.99 -17.44
N LYS A 67 5.38 1.17 -16.44
CA LYS A 67 4.50 0.85 -15.32
C LYS A 67 5.19 1.09 -13.98
N MET A 68 4.42 1.57 -13.01
CA MET A 68 4.87 1.59 -11.62
C MET A 68 4.95 0.15 -11.12
N GLN A 69 6.10 -0.19 -10.55
CA GLN A 69 6.31 -1.50 -9.93
C GLN A 69 5.72 -1.49 -8.53
N TYR A 70 4.93 -2.51 -8.22
CA TYR A 70 4.42 -2.77 -6.88
C TYR A 70 5.39 -3.70 -6.15
N ILE A 71 5.88 -3.28 -5.00
CA ILE A 71 6.81 -4.06 -4.17
C ILE A 71 6.17 -4.23 -2.79
N GLU A 72 5.83 -5.47 -2.45
CA GLU A 72 5.28 -5.80 -1.14
C GLU A 72 6.41 -5.98 -0.13
N LEU A 73 6.45 -5.14 0.90
CA LEU A 73 7.50 -5.12 1.91
C LEU A 73 7.06 -5.71 3.25
N ASP A 74 5.79 -5.52 3.61
CA ASP A 74 5.15 -5.92 4.88
C ASP A 74 6.05 -5.66 6.11
N ALA A 75 6.63 -4.47 6.16
CA ALA A 75 7.60 -4.09 7.18
C ALA A 75 6.92 -3.57 8.45
N LYS A 76 7.33 -4.10 9.61
CA LYS A 76 6.98 -3.51 10.91
C LYS A 76 7.93 -2.36 11.20
N LEU A 77 7.37 -1.18 11.39
CA LEU A 77 8.11 0.06 11.62
C LEU A 77 7.67 0.68 12.95
N LYS A 78 8.38 1.69 13.39
CA LYS A 78 7.96 2.53 14.51
C LYS A 78 7.45 3.86 13.97
N LYS A 79 6.20 4.20 14.27
CA LYS A 79 5.59 5.47 13.85
C LYS A 79 6.46 6.67 14.22
N ASN A 80 6.48 7.68 13.36
CA ASN A 80 7.26 8.91 13.50
C ASN A 80 8.78 8.70 13.61
N THR A 81 9.29 7.58 13.08
CA THR A 81 10.72 7.28 13.05
C THR A 81 11.21 7.34 11.61
N SER A 82 12.40 7.90 11.41
CA SER A 82 13.05 7.98 10.11
C SER A 82 13.73 6.65 9.76
N TYR A 83 13.51 6.21 8.53
CA TYR A 83 14.10 5.02 7.92
C TYR A 83 14.73 5.38 6.60
N GLN A 84 15.62 4.52 6.12
CA GLN A 84 16.19 4.59 4.78
C GLN A 84 15.60 3.48 3.92
N LEU A 85 15.12 3.84 2.73
CA LEU A 85 14.72 2.92 1.68
C LEU A 85 15.88 2.84 0.70
N CYS A 86 16.37 1.64 0.44
CA CYS A 86 17.51 1.40 -0.42
C CYS A 86 17.12 0.48 -1.57
N PHE A 87 17.54 0.85 -2.77
CA PHE A 87 17.39 0.06 -3.99
C PHE A 87 18.77 -0.34 -4.51
N GLU A 88 18.96 -1.63 -4.72
CA GLU A 88 20.19 -2.21 -5.22
C GLU A 88 19.86 -3.20 -6.35
N VAL A 89 20.80 -3.39 -7.26
CA VAL A 89 20.71 -4.43 -8.29
C VAL A 89 21.73 -5.51 -7.98
N LEU A 90 21.30 -6.77 -7.98
CA LEU A 90 22.15 -7.92 -7.68
C LEU A 90 22.24 -8.88 -8.86
N ASN A 91 23.41 -9.54 -8.98
CA ASN A 91 23.70 -10.57 -9.97
C ASN A 91 23.61 -10.13 -11.43
N THR A 92 23.79 -8.83 -11.69
CA THR A 92 23.85 -8.29 -13.05
C THR A 92 24.74 -7.05 -13.10
N GLN A 93 25.34 -6.82 -14.24
CA GLN A 93 26.02 -5.54 -14.56
C GLN A 93 25.06 -4.54 -15.24
N ARG A 94 23.82 -4.96 -15.48
CA ARG A 94 22.83 -4.11 -16.12
C ARG A 94 22.37 -2.99 -15.18
N LYS A 95 21.91 -1.91 -15.77
CA LYS A 95 21.46 -0.72 -15.06
C LYS A 95 19.96 -0.56 -15.22
N ILE A 96 19.31 -0.07 -14.18
CA ILE A 96 17.89 0.26 -14.18
C ILE A 96 17.75 1.76 -14.03
N ARG A 97 16.82 2.35 -14.74
CA ARG A 97 16.44 3.76 -14.56
C ARG A 97 15.30 3.86 -13.57
N ALA A 98 15.48 4.66 -12.54
CA ALA A 98 14.40 5.08 -11.65
C ALA A 98 14.01 6.53 -11.96
N TRP A 99 12.71 6.80 -12.05
CA TRP A 99 12.19 8.12 -12.35
C TRP A 99 11.81 8.83 -11.05
N GLY A 100 12.24 10.11 -10.93
CA GLY A 100 11.82 10.99 -9.86
C GLY A 100 10.48 11.67 -10.16
N ILE A 101 9.73 11.95 -9.10
CA ILE A 101 8.62 12.89 -9.15
C ILE A 101 9.20 14.24 -8.73
N ASN A 102 9.13 15.28 -9.58
CA ASN A 102 9.67 16.62 -9.33
C ASN A 102 11.20 16.70 -9.23
N ALA A 103 11.85 16.52 -10.34
CA ALA A 103 13.24 16.91 -10.40
C ALA A 103 13.37 18.41 -10.58
N SER A 104 13.79 19.14 -9.56
CA SER A 104 14.73 20.20 -9.83
C SER A 104 15.97 19.53 -10.42
N LEU A 105 16.53 20.06 -11.50
CA LEU A 105 17.66 19.44 -12.22
C LEU A 105 18.91 19.22 -11.34
N GLU A 106 18.93 19.80 -10.13
CA GLU A 106 20.06 19.74 -9.20
C GLU A 106 20.01 18.57 -8.22
N GLU A 107 18.81 18.10 -7.79
CA GLU A 107 18.67 16.94 -6.90
C GLU A 107 17.42 16.12 -7.29
N PRO A 108 17.55 15.13 -8.17
CA PRO A 108 16.43 14.28 -8.55
C PRO A 108 16.02 13.40 -7.37
N GLU A 109 14.85 13.67 -6.77
CA GLU A 109 14.25 12.79 -5.77
C GLU A 109 13.60 11.58 -6.45
N LEU A 110 13.80 10.41 -5.86
CA LEU A 110 13.17 9.18 -6.34
C LEU A 110 11.66 9.22 -6.07
N GLY A 111 10.85 9.03 -7.11
CA GLY A 111 9.40 8.99 -6.99
C GLY A 111 8.92 7.67 -6.39
N VAL A 112 8.71 7.64 -5.08
CA VAL A 112 8.17 6.47 -4.37
C VAL A 112 6.86 6.84 -3.69
N GLN A 113 5.84 6.00 -3.88
CA GLN A 113 4.59 6.10 -3.15
C GLN A 113 4.54 5.00 -2.09
N PHE A 114 4.35 5.39 -0.84
CA PHE A 114 4.27 4.48 0.30
C PHE A 114 2.83 4.12 0.62
N LEU A 115 2.51 2.83 0.70
CA LEU A 115 1.23 2.32 1.17
C LEU A 115 1.38 1.82 2.61
N PHE A 116 1.03 2.67 3.56
CA PHE A 116 0.98 2.31 4.96
C PHE A 116 -0.36 1.67 5.33
N LEU A 117 -0.32 0.61 6.15
CA LEU A 117 -1.52 0.11 6.80
C LEU A 117 -1.83 0.99 8.00
N SER A 118 -2.93 1.72 7.89
CA SER A 118 -3.50 2.37 9.09
C SER A 118 -4.20 1.30 9.92
N PRO A 119 -3.94 1.20 11.24
CA PRO A 119 -4.83 0.44 12.10
C PRO A 119 -6.23 1.01 11.93
N LEU A 120 -7.25 0.13 11.83
CA LEU A 120 -8.63 0.58 11.76
C LEU A 120 -8.83 1.58 12.92
N SER A 121 -9.29 2.78 12.58
CA SER A 121 -9.54 3.78 13.61
C SER A 121 -10.60 3.22 14.58
N TRP A 122 -10.49 3.54 15.87
CA TRP A 122 -11.52 3.22 16.86
C TRP A 122 -12.94 3.54 16.35
N VAL A 123 -13.08 4.63 15.58
CA VAL A 123 -14.33 5.04 14.94
C VAL A 123 -14.85 3.96 13.98
N ALA A 124 -14.00 3.39 13.13
CA ALA A 124 -14.40 2.34 12.20
C ALA A 124 -14.82 1.04 12.91
N TYR A 125 -14.21 0.70 14.06
CA TYR A 125 -14.67 -0.41 14.90
C TYR A 125 -16.05 -0.14 15.50
N VAL A 126 -16.29 1.07 16.00
CA VAL A 126 -17.59 1.48 16.54
C VAL A 126 -18.66 1.45 15.45
N GLU A 127 -18.37 1.98 14.28
CA GLU A 127 -19.28 1.94 13.12
C GLU A 127 -19.61 0.50 12.73
N LEU A 128 -18.62 -0.39 12.64
CA LEU A 128 -18.84 -1.80 12.35
C LEU A 128 -19.72 -2.47 13.42
N CYS A 129 -19.48 -2.21 14.69
CA CYS A 129 -20.30 -2.74 15.79
C CYS A 129 -21.75 -2.22 15.72
N VAL A 130 -21.96 -0.94 15.41
CA VAL A 130 -23.30 -0.36 15.24
C VAL A 130 -24.04 -1.01 14.07
N VAL A 131 -23.37 -1.20 12.93
CA VAL A 131 -23.96 -1.87 11.76
C VAL A 131 -24.35 -3.31 12.09
N LEU A 132 -23.47 -4.07 12.78
CA LEU A 132 -23.77 -5.44 13.21
C LEU A 132 -24.93 -5.51 14.18
N LEU A 133 -25.00 -4.60 15.16
CA LEU A 133 -26.12 -4.49 16.10
C LEU A 133 -27.44 -4.21 15.37
N MET A 134 -27.44 -3.28 14.43
CA MET A 134 -28.61 -2.97 13.61
C MET A 134 -29.07 -4.18 12.79
N LEU A 135 -28.15 -4.93 12.18
CA LEU A 135 -28.48 -6.16 11.45
C LEU A 135 -29.14 -7.21 12.37
N ILE A 136 -28.63 -7.38 13.59
CA ILE A 136 -29.21 -8.28 14.59
C ILE A 136 -30.64 -7.84 14.96
N VAL A 137 -30.84 -6.55 15.22
CA VAL A 137 -32.17 -6.00 15.53
C VAL A 137 -33.14 -6.20 14.37
N ILE A 138 -32.70 -6.00 13.12
CA ILE A 138 -33.51 -6.26 11.93
C ILE A 138 -33.87 -7.75 11.81
N ILE A 139 -32.92 -8.66 12.03
CA ILE A 139 -33.17 -10.11 11.96
C ILE A 139 -34.16 -10.54 13.04
N ILE A 140 -33.97 -10.11 14.29
CA ILE A 140 -34.86 -10.41 15.41
C ILE A 140 -36.25 -9.79 15.15
N GLY A 141 -36.29 -8.53 14.74
CA GLY A 141 -37.51 -7.85 14.36
C GLY A 141 -38.28 -8.57 13.24
N TRP A 142 -37.56 -9.04 12.21
CA TRP A 142 -38.14 -9.79 11.11
C TRP A 142 -38.80 -11.11 11.57
N GLN A 143 -38.16 -11.84 12.49
CA GLN A 143 -38.72 -13.07 13.08
C GLN A 143 -39.98 -12.79 13.92
N TYR A 144 -40.01 -11.67 14.63
CA TYR A 144 -41.17 -11.24 15.44
C TYR A 144 -42.31 -10.74 14.55
N LEU A 145 -41.99 -10.08 13.41
CA LEU A 145 -42.94 -9.46 12.49
C LEU A 145 -43.62 -10.42 11.53
N LYS A 146 -43.05 -11.62 11.33
CA LYS A 146 -43.73 -12.71 10.60
C LYS A 146 -45.09 -13.08 11.21
N LYS A 147 -45.35 -12.65 12.46
CA LYS A 147 -46.60 -12.86 13.19
C LYS A 147 -47.62 -11.70 13.09
N GLN A 148 -47.22 -10.50 12.64
CA GLN A 148 -48.14 -9.34 12.59
C GLN A 148 -47.97 -8.52 11.31
N LYS A 149 -48.94 -8.62 10.40
CA LYS A 149 -48.99 -7.92 9.09
C LYS A 149 -48.91 -6.38 9.13
N GLN A 150 -49.17 -5.74 10.26
CA GLN A 150 -49.24 -4.28 10.40
C GLN A 150 -47.85 -3.61 10.54
N LEU A 151 -46.83 -4.30 10.95
CA LEU A 151 -45.50 -3.75 11.17
C LEU A 151 -44.60 -3.72 9.91
N LEU A 152 -45.00 -4.37 8.83
CA LEU A 152 -44.27 -4.34 7.57
C LEU A 152 -44.17 -2.91 6.95
N SER A 153 -45.11 -2.05 7.25
CA SER A 153 -45.08 -0.65 6.79
C SER A 153 -44.02 0.19 7.51
N ILE A 154 -43.83 -0.02 8.81
CA ILE A 154 -42.84 0.74 9.61
C ILE A 154 -41.41 0.38 9.21
N ILE A 155 -41.15 -0.88 8.88
CA ILE A 155 -39.82 -1.34 8.43
C ILE A 155 -39.48 -0.78 7.05
N LYS A 156 -40.42 -0.69 6.13
CA LYS A 156 -40.20 -0.05 4.84
C LYS A 156 -39.74 1.40 4.98
N TRP A 157 -40.37 2.17 5.87
CA TRP A 157 -40.01 3.55 6.10
C TRP A 157 -38.66 3.70 6.85
N GLY A 158 -38.36 2.83 7.79
CA GLY A 158 -37.08 2.80 8.51
C GLY A 158 -35.90 2.49 7.57
N ALA A 159 -36.04 1.54 6.64
CA ALA A 159 -35.02 1.21 5.66
C ALA A 159 -34.77 2.38 4.68
N VAL A 160 -35.80 3.08 4.25
CA VAL A 160 -35.67 4.27 3.39
C VAL A 160 -34.93 5.40 4.13
N PHE A 161 -35.25 5.61 5.41
CA PHE A 161 -34.58 6.62 6.22
C PHE A 161 -33.08 6.33 6.41
N PHE A 162 -32.72 5.05 6.55
CA PHE A 162 -31.34 4.61 6.70
C PHE A 162 -30.51 4.78 5.43
N ILE A 163 -31.11 4.49 4.27
CA ILE A 163 -30.46 4.70 2.96
C ILE A 163 -30.19 6.19 2.72
N VAL A 164 -31.14 7.06 3.07
CA VAL A 164 -30.99 8.52 2.91
C VAL A 164 -29.92 9.07 3.86
N TRP A 165 -29.84 8.56 5.09
CA TRP A 165 -28.83 9.00 6.08
C TRP A 165 -27.42 8.52 5.75
N ALA A 166 -27.27 7.35 5.16
CA ALA A 166 -25.97 6.82 4.71
C ALA A 166 -25.42 7.53 3.44
N TRP A 167 -26.26 8.34 2.78
CA TRP A 167 -25.88 9.12 1.58
C TRP A 167 -25.54 10.58 1.90
N TRP A 168 -25.72 11.02 3.14
CA TRP A 168 -25.38 12.35 3.63
C TRP A 168 -24.13 12.30 4.49
#